data_12269c5ad969d8d636e20fe7afc5c897
#
_entry.id   12269c5ad969d8d636e20fe7afc5c897
#
_cell.length_a   1.000
_cell.length_b   1.000
_cell.length_c   1.000
_cell.angle_alpha   90.00
_cell.angle_beta   90.00
_cell.angle_gamma   90.00
#
_symmetry.space_group_name_H-M   'P 1'
#
loop_
_entity.id
_entity.type
_entity.pdbx_description
1 polymer ?
#
loop_
_entity_poly.entity_id
_entity_poly.type
_entity_poly.pdbx_seq_one_letter_code
_entity_poly.pdbx_strand_id
1 'polypeptide(L)'
;AYEISECLVGSEMCIRDSISLEKIAPVPAVGSACVTVVPSGPTTVDDANQRLILEAISCARERIYLTTPYFIPGETLILALQNAAMRGVDVRLCIPSKPDSQFVRWASRRYFSDLMNAGVKISFFTDGLLHTKAITVDDTFSLFGTVNLDKRSLHLNFEMMLLIFDPKFVADMTALHRHYEAKSVPIDPVRWHRRHIGQRFLEGLSYLLSPLL
;
A
#
# COMPACT_ATOMS: atom_id res chain seq x y z
N ALA A 1 33.02 3.91 -21.63
CA ALA A 1 32.25 4.26 -20.44
C ALA A 1 31.05 5.14 -20.80
N TYR A 2 31.21 6.06 -21.74
CA TYR A 2 30.17 6.98 -22.21
C TYR A 2 29.08 6.24 -23.01
N GLU A 3 29.50 5.34 -23.91
CA GLU A 3 28.56 4.49 -24.67
C GLU A 3 27.72 3.56 -23.80
N ILE A 4 28.27 3.08 -22.69
CA ILE A 4 27.51 2.21 -21.77
C ILE A 4 26.46 3.02 -21.00
N SER A 5 26.72 4.27 -20.63
CA SER A 5 25.76 5.12 -19.97
C SER A 5 24.65 5.59 -20.92
N GLU A 6 24.97 5.87 -22.17
CA GLU A 6 23.95 6.14 -23.19
C GLU A 6 23.09 4.91 -23.51
N CYS A 7 23.69 3.72 -23.55
CA CYS A 7 22.93 2.48 -23.70
C CYS A 7 22.02 2.17 -22.51
N LEU A 8 22.42 2.48 -21.27
CA LEU A 8 21.58 2.26 -20.09
C LEU A 8 20.43 3.28 -20.02
N VAL A 9 20.72 4.55 -20.16
CA VAL A 9 19.71 5.62 -20.05
C VAL A 9 18.86 5.70 -21.31
N GLY A 10 19.45 5.58 -22.49
CA GLY A 10 18.74 5.59 -23.76
C GLY A 10 17.96 4.31 -24.03
N SER A 11 18.48 3.14 -23.61
CA SER A 11 17.79 1.87 -23.85
C SER A 11 16.57 1.67 -22.97
N GLU A 12 16.55 2.16 -21.74
CA GLU A 12 15.34 2.09 -20.90
C GLU A 12 14.21 2.96 -21.46
N MET A 13 14.53 4.16 -21.92
CA MET A 13 13.54 5.00 -22.62
C MET A 13 13.15 4.42 -23.99
N CYS A 14 14.13 3.94 -24.76
CA CYS A 14 13.87 3.34 -26.09
C CYS A 14 13.13 2.00 -25.99
N ILE A 15 13.39 1.16 -24.99
CA ILE A 15 12.65 -0.09 -24.78
C ILE A 15 11.17 0.20 -24.52
N ARG A 16 10.87 1.21 -23.74
CA ARG A 16 9.48 1.59 -23.45
C ARG A 16 8.77 2.16 -24.67
N ASP A 17 9.48 2.98 -25.47
CA ASP A 17 8.90 3.65 -26.65
C ASP A 17 8.97 2.81 -27.91
N SER A 18 9.84 1.80 -27.97
CA SER A 18 10.08 0.99 -29.16
C SER A 18 9.47 -0.42 -29.12
N ILE A 19 8.87 -0.85 -28.00
CA ILE A 19 8.10 -2.10 -27.98
C ILE A 19 6.79 -1.86 -28.74
N SER A 20 6.80 -2.14 -30.03
CA SER A 20 5.59 -2.27 -30.82
C SER A 20 4.79 -3.47 -30.27
N LEU A 21 3.55 -3.21 -29.87
CA LEU A 21 2.62 -4.27 -29.43
C LEU A 21 2.47 -5.38 -30.49
N GLU A 22 2.69 -5.05 -31.77
CA GLU A 22 2.70 -6.00 -32.89
C GLU A 22 3.84 -7.04 -32.80
N LYS A 23 4.91 -6.76 -32.05
CA LYS A 23 6.03 -7.68 -31.85
C LYS A 23 5.88 -8.57 -30.62
N ILE A 24 4.85 -8.34 -29.80
CA ILE A 24 4.57 -9.18 -28.62
C ILE A 24 3.66 -10.31 -29.06
N ALA A 25 4.24 -11.50 -29.23
CA ALA A 25 3.45 -12.68 -29.47
C ALA A 25 2.56 -12.99 -28.26
N PRO A 26 1.25 -13.26 -28.42
CA PRO A 26 0.40 -13.70 -27.33
C PRO A 26 0.97 -14.95 -26.68
N VAL A 27 1.20 -14.90 -25.38
CA VAL A 27 1.60 -16.09 -24.61
C VAL A 27 0.34 -16.86 -24.25
N PRO A 28 0.29 -18.21 -24.48
CA PRO A 28 -0.85 -19.01 -24.09
C PRO A 28 -1.13 -18.87 -22.59
N ALA A 29 -2.40 -18.80 -22.22
CA ALA A 29 -2.81 -18.78 -20.82
C ALA A 29 -2.38 -20.08 -20.12
N VAL A 30 -1.66 -20.00 -19.01
CA VAL A 30 -1.16 -21.14 -18.24
C VAL A 30 -2.03 -21.42 -17.00
N GLY A 31 -2.94 -20.50 -16.67
CA GLY A 31 -3.83 -20.56 -15.52
C GLY A 31 -5.17 -19.89 -15.78
N SER A 32 -6.07 -19.96 -14.80
CA SER A 32 -7.43 -19.40 -14.86
C SER A 32 -7.57 -18.06 -14.12
N ALA A 33 -6.54 -17.60 -13.43
CA ALA A 33 -6.61 -16.35 -12.66
C ALA A 33 -6.77 -15.13 -13.58
N CYS A 34 -7.79 -14.31 -13.32
CA CYS A 34 -7.94 -13.02 -13.99
C CYS A 34 -7.07 -11.97 -13.27
N VAL A 35 -6.08 -11.46 -13.98
CA VAL A 35 -5.11 -10.50 -13.46
C VAL A 35 -5.04 -9.26 -14.35
N THR A 36 -5.21 -8.11 -13.76
CA THR A 36 -4.96 -6.82 -14.41
C THR A 36 -3.68 -6.20 -13.87
N VAL A 37 -2.78 -5.82 -14.75
CA VAL A 37 -1.53 -5.13 -14.42
C VAL A 37 -1.75 -3.63 -14.52
N VAL A 38 -1.51 -2.89 -13.44
CA VAL A 38 -1.67 -1.44 -13.37
C VAL A 38 -0.31 -0.81 -13.05
N PRO A 39 0.43 -0.38 -14.07
CA PRO A 39 1.67 0.38 -13.88
C PRO A 39 1.36 1.83 -13.52
N SER A 40 2.22 2.45 -12.72
CA SER A 40 2.18 3.89 -12.45
C SER A 40 3.59 4.48 -12.46
N GLY A 41 3.66 5.80 -12.58
CA GLY A 41 4.93 6.53 -12.54
C GLY A 41 4.72 8.01 -12.84
N PRO A 42 5.75 8.83 -12.65
CA PRO A 42 5.66 10.28 -12.81
C PRO A 42 5.32 10.75 -14.24
N THR A 43 5.44 9.85 -15.21
CA THR A 43 5.06 10.11 -16.61
C THR A 43 3.66 9.63 -16.97
N THR A 44 2.96 8.96 -16.04
CA THR A 44 1.58 8.54 -16.23
C THR A 44 0.64 9.62 -15.70
N VAL A 45 -0.34 10.03 -16.52
CA VAL A 45 -1.17 11.23 -16.26
C VAL A 45 -2.17 11.04 -15.12
N ASP A 46 -2.43 9.81 -14.64
CA ASP A 46 -3.68 9.52 -13.94
C ASP A 46 -3.58 8.95 -12.52
N ASP A 47 -2.46 9.00 -11.83
CA ASP A 47 -2.34 8.42 -10.46
C ASP A 47 -3.06 7.05 -10.34
N ALA A 48 -2.88 6.19 -11.36
CA ALA A 48 -3.70 5.00 -11.58
C ALA A 48 -3.78 4.08 -10.35
N ASN A 49 -2.64 3.87 -9.67
CA ASN A 49 -2.59 3.03 -8.47
C ASN A 49 -3.35 3.67 -7.30
N GLN A 50 -3.29 4.98 -7.12
CA GLN A 50 -4.07 5.64 -6.07
C GLN A 50 -5.57 5.51 -6.33
N ARG A 51 -6.02 5.76 -7.56
CA ARG A 51 -7.43 5.61 -7.94
C ARG A 51 -7.91 4.18 -7.77
N LEU A 52 -7.10 3.20 -8.19
CA LEU A 52 -7.40 1.78 -7.99
C LEU A 52 -7.57 1.43 -6.50
N ILE A 53 -6.68 1.91 -5.63
CA ILE A 53 -6.76 1.67 -4.19
C ILE A 53 -8.01 2.34 -3.60
N LEU A 54 -8.33 3.58 -4.00
CA LEU A 54 -9.51 4.29 -3.52
C LEU A 54 -10.80 3.58 -3.94
N GLU A 55 -10.87 3.10 -5.17
CA GLU A 55 -12.00 2.33 -5.67
C GLU A 55 -12.13 1.00 -4.93
N ALA A 56 -11.03 0.29 -4.72
CA ALA A 56 -11.01 -0.95 -3.94
C ALA A 56 -11.56 -0.76 -2.52
N ILE A 57 -11.19 0.32 -1.84
CA ILE A 57 -11.71 0.67 -0.51
C ILE A 57 -13.20 1.04 -0.58
N SER A 58 -13.62 1.73 -1.63
CA SER A 58 -15.02 2.13 -1.85
C SER A 58 -15.93 0.93 -2.07
N CYS A 59 -15.48 -0.06 -2.83
CA CYS A 59 -16.21 -1.29 -3.14
C CYS A 59 -16.38 -2.25 -1.96
N ALA A 60 -15.56 -2.12 -0.91
CA ALA A 60 -15.58 -3.02 0.25
C ALA A 60 -16.91 -2.98 0.99
N ARG A 61 -17.41 -4.16 1.37
CA ARG A 61 -18.69 -4.36 2.07
C ARG A 61 -18.53 -4.98 3.45
N GLU A 62 -17.58 -5.90 3.60
CA GLU A 62 -17.40 -6.66 4.85
C GLU A 62 -16.06 -6.37 5.51
N ARG A 63 -14.96 -6.46 4.76
CA ARG A 63 -13.61 -6.31 5.33
C ARG A 63 -12.57 -5.84 4.34
N ILE A 64 -11.57 -5.15 4.85
CA ILE A 64 -10.36 -4.78 4.12
C ILE A 64 -9.16 -5.16 4.98
N TYR A 65 -8.27 -5.99 4.44
CA TYR A 65 -6.94 -6.21 4.98
C TYR A 65 -5.93 -5.38 4.20
N LEU A 66 -5.13 -4.58 4.92
CA LEU A 66 -4.03 -3.81 4.34
C LEU A 66 -2.71 -4.20 5.02
N THR A 67 -1.71 -4.52 4.22
CA THR A 67 -0.33 -4.74 4.69
C THR A 67 0.60 -3.87 3.88
N THR A 68 1.41 -3.04 4.54
CA THR A 68 2.39 -2.17 3.89
C THR A 68 3.56 -1.88 4.83
N PRO A 69 4.80 -1.84 4.33
CA PRO A 69 5.95 -1.43 5.15
C PRO A 69 5.91 0.07 5.50
N TYR A 70 5.38 0.91 4.60
CA TYR A 70 5.29 2.36 4.77
C TYR A 70 3.85 2.81 4.65
N PHE A 71 3.42 3.60 5.64
CA PHE A 71 2.07 4.12 5.70
C PHE A 71 2.12 5.63 5.98
N ILE A 72 2.25 6.42 4.93
CA ILE A 72 2.22 7.88 4.94
C ILE A 72 1.26 8.33 3.83
N PRO A 73 -0.01 7.92 3.89
CA PRO A 73 -0.96 8.18 2.82
C PRO A 73 -1.34 9.67 2.79
N GLY A 74 -1.81 10.11 1.64
CA GLY A 74 -2.45 11.42 1.53
C GLY A 74 -3.81 11.45 2.25
N GLU A 75 -4.37 12.64 2.41
CA GLU A 75 -5.66 12.85 3.08
C GLU A 75 -6.80 12.06 2.46
N THR A 76 -6.81 11.94 1.13
CA THR A 76 -7.84 11.20 0.38
C THR A 76 -7.91 9.74 0.80
N LEU A 77 -6.76 9.07 0.97
CA LEU A 77 -6.71 7.67 1.37
C LEU A 77 -7.12 7.49 2.85
N ILE A 78 -6.74 8.42 3.71
CA ILE A 78 -7.18 8.44 5.11
C ILE A 78 -8.70 8.55 5.18
N LEU A 79 -9.30 9.51 4.48
CA LEU A 79 -10.75 9.69 4.42
C LEU A 79 -11.48 8.46 3.87
N ALA A 80 -10.92 7.81 2.84
CA ALA A 80 -11.49 6.59 2.27
C ALA A 80 -11.52 5.44 3.30
N LEU A 81 -10.43 5.23 4.03
CA LEU A 81 -10.35 4.19 5.07
C LEU A 81 -11.29 4.49 6.26
N GLN A 82 -11.36 5.76 6.69
CA GLN A 82 -12.30 6.19 7.73
C GLN A 82 -13.75 5.94 7.29
N ASN A 83 -14.11 6.36 6.08
CA ASN A 83 -15.44 6.16 5.54
C ASN A 83 -15.80 4.68 5.43
N ALA A 84 -14.87 3.82 5.02
CA ALA A 84 -15.09 2.37 5.00
C ALA A 84 -15.37 1.83 6.39
N ALA A 85 -14.57 2.17 7.40
CA ALA A 85 -14.76 1.76 8.78
C ALA A 85 -16.08 2.30 9.35
N MET A 86 -16.43 3.55 9.08
CA MET A 86 -17.70 4.15 9.51
C MET A 86 -18.94 3.54 8.84
N ARG A 87 -18.80 2.97 7.64
CA ARG A 87 -19.84 2.14 7.01
C ARG A 87 -20.02 0.77 7.64
N GLY A 88 -19.16 0.39 8.60
CA GLY A 88 -19.18 -0.92 9.28
C GLY A 88 -18.26 -1.96 8.65
N VAL A 89 -17.43 -1.59 7.66
CA VAL A 89 -16.42 -2.49 7.09
C VAL A 89 -15.31 -2.74 8.12
N ASP A 90 -14.91 -3.99 8.30
CA ASP A 90 -13.78 -4.37 9.18
C ASP A 90 -12.46 -4.04 8.52
N VAL A 91 -11.95 -2.83 8.76
CA VAL A 91 -10.69 -2.33 8.19
C VAL A 91 -9.53 -2.64 9.12
N ARG A 92 -8.55 -3.41 8.61
CA ARG A 92 -7.37 -3.84 9.36
C ARG A 92 -6.09 -3.44 8.64
N LEU A 93 -5.23 -2.71 9.33
CA LEU A 93 -3.93 -2.27 8.84
C LEU A 93 -2.81 -2.95 9.63
N CYS A 94 -1.97 -3.69 8.93
CA CYS A 94 -0.77 -4.32 9.47
C CYS A 94 0.48 -3.61 8.92
N ILE A 95 1.33 -3.11 9.82
CA ILE A 95 2.58 -2.42 9.50
C ILE A 95 3.73 -2.95 10.36
N PRO A 96 5.00 -2.79 9.97
CA PRO A 96 6.11 -3.26 10.77
C PRO A 96 6.25 -2.49 12.09
N SER A 97 6.59 -3.19 13.16
CA SER A 97 6.91 -2.58 14.45
C SER A 97 8.22 -1.78 14.41
N LYS A 98 9.16 -2.23 13.57
CA LYS A 98 10.48 -1.64 13.35
C LYS A 98 10.69 -1.42 11.86
N PRO A 99 10.18 -0.31 11.30
CA PRO A 99 10.53 0.04 9.92
C PRO A 99 12.01 0.43 9.85
N ASP A 100 12.61 0.32 8.68
CA ASP A 100 13.99 0.71 8.40
C ASP A 100 14.24 2.21 8.55
N SER A 101 13.20 3.05 8.36
CA SER A 101 13.26 4.49 8.55
C SER A 101 12.53 4.93 9.81
N GLN A 102 13.27 5.62 10.72
CA GLN A 102 12.68 6.21 11.91
C GLN A 102 11.74 7.38 11.57
N PHE A 103 12.01 8.13 10.50
CA PHE A 103 11.14 9.20 10.03
C PHE A 103 9.78 8.66 9.56
N VAL A 104 9.76 7.59 8.77
CA VAL A 104 8.54 6.90 8.36
C VAL A 104 7.75 6.46 9.58
N ARG A 105 8.42 5.91 10.59
CA ARG A 105 7.78 5.47 11.84
C ARG A 105 7.06 6.62 12.55
N TRP A 106 7.66 7.80 12.67
CA TRP A 106 7.05 8.95 13.33
C TRP A 106 5.96 9.58 12.49
N ALA A 107 6.19 9.75 11.18
CA ALA A 107 5.22 10.32 10.25
C ALA A 107 3.92 9.48 10.18
N SER A 108 4.04 8.15 10.09
CA SER A 108 2.90 7.23 10.08
C SER A 108 1.99 7.37 11.30
N ARG A 109 2.57 7.57 12.47
CA ARG A 109 1.85 7.63 13.75
C ARG A 109 0.87 8.78 13.86
N ARG A 110 1.09 9.84 13.09
CA ARG A 110 0.20 11.01 13.06
C ARG A 110 -1.23 10.62 12.63
N TYR A 111 -1.35 9.66 11.73
CA TYR A 111 -2.63 9.24 11.16
C TYR A 111 -3.40 8.23 12.03
N PHE A 112 -2.71 7.54 12.95
CA PHE A 112 -3.31 6.40 13.65
C PHE A 112 -4.46 6.79 14.56
N SER A 113 -4.38 7.94 15.24
CA SER A 113 -5.47 8.41 16.11
C SER A 113 -6.77 8.60 15.32
N ASP A 114 -6.68 9.25 14.17
CA ASP A 114 -7.84 9.58 13.35
C ASP A 114 -8.45 8.31 12.74
N LEU A 115 -7.61 7.36 12.30
CA LEU A 115 -8.05 6.07 11.79
C LEU A 115 -8.71 5.21 12.88
N MET A 116 -8.12 5.09 14.05
CA MET A 116 -8.68 4.31 15.16
C MET A 116 -9.98 4.90 15.68
N ASN A 117 -10.09 6.23 15.71
CA ASN A 117 -11.34 6.92 16.08
C ASN A 117 -12.49 6.59 15.12
N ALA A 118 -12.18 6.34 13.85
CA ALA A 118 -13.15 5.89 12.85
C ALA A 118 -13.45 4.37 12.91
N GLY A 119 -12.69 3.60 13.70
CA GLY A 119 -12.88 2.15 13.85
C GLY A 119 -11.87 1.27 13.10
N VAL A 120 -10.86 1.86 12.46
CA VAL A 120 -9.78 1.10 11.81
C VAL A 120 -8.92 0.40 12.87
N LYS A 121 -8.70 -0.89 12.70
CA LYS A 121 -7.85 -1.70 13.57
C LYS A 121 -6.41 -1.69 13.04
N ILE A 122 -5.47 -1.25 13.87
CA ILE A 122 -4.06 -1.14 13.49
C ILE A 122 -3.22 -2.09 14.35
N SER A 123 -2.33 -2.83 13.72
CA SER A 123 -1.42 -3.76 14.40
C SER A 123 0.02 -3.59 13.92
N PHE A 124 0.96 -3.83 14.85
CA PHE A 124 2.40 -3.81 14.58
C PHE A 124 2.93 -5.23 14.46
N PHE A 125 3.36 -5.63 13.27
CA PHE A 125 4.03 -6.90 13.05
C PHE A 125 5.39 -6.93 13.75
N THR A 126 5.65 -8.02 14.53
CA THR A 126 6.83 -8.12 15.38
C THR A 126 7.78 -9.26 15.03
N ASP A 127 7.39 -10.16 14.12
CA ASP A 127 8.14 -11.37 13.78
C ASP A 127 8.95 -11.21 12.49
N GLY A 128 9.95 -10.32 12.54
CA GLY A 128 10.88 -10.11 11.43
C GLY A 128 10.56 -8.92 10.54
N LEU A 129 10.98 -9.00 9.28
CA LEU A 129 10.80 -7.96 8.28
C LEU A 129 9.44 -8.10 7.60
N LEU A 130 8.60 -7.07 7.70
CA LEU A 130 7.37 -6.96 6.92
C LEU A 130 7.60 -6.02 5.73
N HIS A 131 7.62 -6.58 4.52
CA HIS A 131 7.82 -5.79 3.29
C HIS A 131 6.75 -6.04 2.22
N THR A 132 5.69 -6.76 2.55
CA THR A 132 4.52 -7.01 1.70
C THR A 132 3.72 -5.73 1.48
N LYS A 133 3.26 -5.51 0.25
CA LYS A 133 2.31 -4.48 -0.12
C LYS A 133 1.12 -5.18 -0.74
N ALA A 134 0.06 -5.30 0.05
CA ALA A 134 -1.14 -6.02 -0.35
C ALA A 134 -2.38 -5.41 0.29
N ILE A 135 -3.46 -5.40 -0.47
CA ILE A 135 -4.80 -5.04 -0.01
C ILE A 135 -5.73 -6.17 -0.47
N THR A 136 -6.46 -6.77 0.46
CA THR A 136 -7.46 -7.78 0.15
C THR A 136 -8.82 -7.27 0.57
N VAL A 137 -9.77 -7.29 -0.36
CA VAL A 137 -11.12 -6.77 -0.17
C VAL A 137 -12.11 -7.91 -0.19
N ASP A 138 -12.80 -8.08 0.90
CA ASP A 138 -13.77 -9.15 1.13
C ASP A 138 -13.16 -10.53 0.76
N ASP A 139 -13.90 -11.39 0.09
CA ASP A 139 -13.41 -12.60 -0.56
C ASP A 139 -13.42 -12.44 -2.09
N THR A 140 -13.34 -11.20 -2.59
CA THR A 140 -13.64 -10.87 -3.98
C THR A 140 -12.38 -10.67 -4.83
N PHE A 141 -11.44 -9.85 -4.36
CA PHE A 141 -10.19 -9.56 -5.07
C PHE A 141 -9.07 -9.10 -4.13
N SER A 142 -7.86 -9.14 -4.65
CA SER A 142 -6.68 -8.62 -3.97
C SER A 142 -5.88 -7.70 -4.88
N LEU A 143 -5.31 -6.66 -4.30
CA LEU A 143 -4.27 -5.84 -4.88
C LEU A 143 -2.93 -6.27 -4.28
N PHE A 144 -1.96 -6.54 -5.14
CA PHE A 144 -0.63 -6.97 -4.73
C PHE A 144 0.42 -6.37 -5.66
N GLY A 145 1.54 -5.87 -5.12
CA GLY A 145 2.55 -5.29 -5.99
C GLY A 145 3.69 -4.59 -5.26
N THR A 146 4.23 -3.55 -5.90
CA THR A 146 5.37 -2.79 -5.39
C THR A 146 4.97 -1.55 -4.61
N VAL A 147 3.73 -1.08 -4.76
CA VAL A 147 3.22 0.21 -4.25
C VAL A 147 3.08 0.20 -2.74
N ASN A 148 3.86 1.02 -2.04
CA ASN A 148 3.60 1.33 -0.64
C ASN A 148 2.44 2.33 -0.51
N LEU A 149 1.84 2.37 0.67
CA LEU A 149 0.82 3.38 0.99
C LEU A 149 1.49 4.67 1.49
N ASP A 150 2.33 5.26 0.64
CA ASP A 150 2.98 6.55 0.86
C ASP A 150 2.91 7.43 -0.39
N LYS A 151 3.08 8.75 -0.21
CA LYS A 151 2.96 9.72 -1.30
C LYS A 151 3.97 9.48 -2.42
N ARG A 152 5.18 9.05 -2.07
CA ARG A 152 6.24 8.82 -3.03
C ARG A 152 5.91 7.64 -3.95
N SER A 153 5.49 6.51 -3.37
CA SER A 153 5.08 5.33 -4.16
C SER A 153 3.84 5.60 -5.00
N LEU A 154 2.91 6.41 -4.49
CA LEU A 154 1.66 6.70 -5.19
C LEU A 154 1.81 7.69 -6.36
N HIS A 155 2.78 8.65 -6.29
CA HIS A 155 2.84 9.75 -7.25
C HIS A 155 4.19 9.91 -7.96
N LEU A 156 5.31 9.45 -7.37
CA LEU A 156 6.65 9.78 -7.85
C LEU A 156 7.44 8.59 -8.37
N ASN A 157 7.23 7.40 -7.82
CA ASN A 157 7.97 6.21 -8.23
C ASN A 157 7.31 5.53 -9.43
N PHE A 158 8.13 4.81 -10.21
CA PHE A 158 7.61 3.80 -11.11
C PHE A 158 7.25 2.56 -10.30
N GLU A 159 5.98 2.24 -10.24
CA GLU A 159 5.43 1.15 -9.44
C GLU A 159 4.47 0.30 -10.29
N MET A 160 4.17 -0.89 -9.79
CA MET A 160 3.23 -1.80 -10.43
C MET A 160 2.32 -2.44 -9.38
N MET A 161 1.03 -2.42 -9.65
CA MET A 161 0.01 -3.12 -8.88
C MET A 161 -0.67 -4.18 -9.76
N LEU A 162 -0.91 -5.33 -9.20
CA LEU A 162 -1.73 -6.38 -9.80
C LEU A 162 -3.09 -6.37 -9.11
N LEU A 163 -4.16 -6.27 -9.90
CA LEU A 163 -5.53 -6.51 -9.44
C LEU A 163 -5.90 -7.93 -9.83
N ILE A 164 -6.20 -8.77 -8.86
CA ILE A 164 -6.34 -10.22 -9.04
C ILE A 164 -7.71 -10.67 -8.56
N PHE A 165 -8.50 -11.19 -9.49
CA PHE A 165 -9.82 -11.80 -9.27
C PHE A 165 -9.70 -13.33 -9.37
N ASP A 166 -9.13 -13.95 -8.37
CA ASP A 166 -9.03 -15.40 -8.29
C ASP A 166 -9.34 -15.86 -6.86
N PRO A 167 -10.37 -16.67 -6.64
CA PRO A 167 -10.81 -17.05 -5.30
C PRO A 167 -9.72 -17.76 -4.49
N LYS A 168 -8.90 -18.59 -5.16
CA LYS A 168 -7.80 -19.29 -4.49
C LYS A 168 -6.73 -18.30 -4.04
N PHE A 169 -6.32 -17.39 -4.92
CA PHE A 169 -5.34 -16.36 -4.58
C PHE A 169 -5.84 -15.44 -3.46
N VAL A 170 -7.11 -15.03 -3.51
CA VAL A 170 -7.74 -14.18 -2.46
C VAL A 170 -7.76 -14.92 -1.12
N ALA A 171 -8.07 -16.23 -1.12
CA ALA A 171 -8.02 -17.04 0.10
C ALA A 171 -6.59 -17.17 0.66
N ASP A 172 -5.60 -17.40 -0.21
CA ASP A 172 -4.19 -17.48 0.16
C ASP A 172 -3.69 -16.13 0.73
N MET A 173 -4.08 -15.00 0.11
CA MET A 173 -3.76 -13.65 0.62
C MET A 173 -4.46 -13.35 1.94
N THR A 174 -5.70 -13.76 2.10
CA THR A 174 -6.43 -13.63 3.38
C THR A 174 -5.74 -14.45 4.48
N ALA A 175 -5.29 -15.65 4.18
CA ALA A 175 -4.52 -16.48 5.11
C ALA A 175 -3.19 -15.82 5.49
N LEU A 176 -2.49 -15.21 4.53
CA LEU A 176 -1.27 -14.46 4.77
C LEU A 176 -1.50 -13.25 5.68
N HIS A 177 -2.54 -12.45 5.44
CA HIS A 177 -2.89 -11.32 6.30
C HIS A 177 -3.20 -11.77 7.74
N ARG A 178 -3.96 -12.85 7.91
CA ARG A 178 -4.24 -13.45 9.23
C ARG A 178 -2.98 -13.96 9.92
N HIS A 179 -2.06 -14.55 9.16
CA HIS A 179 -0.77 -14.96 9.70
C HIS A 179 0.05 -13.75 10.21
N TYR A 180 0.08 -12.65 9.46
CA TYR A 180 0.72 -11.42 9.93
C TYR A 180 0.02 -10.86 11.17
N GLU A 181 -1.30 -10.84 11.19
CA GLU A 181 -2.09 -10.36 12.33
C GLU A 181 -1.82 -11.20 13.60
N ALA A 182 -1.75 -12.54 13.48
CA ALA A 182 -1.45 -13.44 14.58
C ALA A 182 -0.06 -13.20 15.19
N LYS A 183 0.88 -12.65 14.41
CA LYS A 183 2.24 -12.29 14.83
C LYS A 183 2.41 -10.79 15.08
N SER A 184 1.31 -10.08 15.24
CA SER A 184 1.29 -8.64 15.45
C SER A 184 0.74 -8.29 16.82
N VAL A 185 1.16 -7.12 17.31
CA VAL A 185 0.61 -6.51 18.53
C VAL A 185 -0.39 -5.44 18.13
N PRO A 186 -1.68 -5.60 18.47
CA PRO A 186 -2.69 -4.58 18.17
C PRO A 186 -2.41 -3.30 18.96
N ILE A 187 -2.71 -2.17 18.35
CA ILE A 187 -2.64 -0.88 19.05
C ILE A 187 -3.88 -0.74 19.93
N ASP A 188 -3.66 -0.54 21.22
CA ASP A 188 -4.73 -0.19 22.16
C ASP A 188 -5.02 1.33 22.04
N PRO A 189 -6.24 1.72 21.60
CA PRO A 189 -6.59 3.13 21.42
C PRO A 189 -6.47 3.95 22.70
N VAL A 190 -6.83 3.35 23.85
CA VAL A 190 -6.79 4.06 25.14
C VAL A 190 -5.36 4.40 25.54
N ARG A 191 -4.46 3.42 25.46
CA ARG A 191 -3.02 3.63 25.71
C ARG A 191 -2.42 4.55 24.69
N TRP A 192 -2.85 4.48 23.45
CA TRP A 192 -2.37 5.33 22.36
C TRP A 192 -2.65 6.82 22.62
N HIS A 193 -3.84 7.16 23.09
CA HIS A 193 -4.22 8.55 23.39
C HIS A 193 -3.51 9.11 24.64
N ARG A 194 -3.06 8.25 25.55
CA ARG A 194 -2.32 8.66 26.77
C ARG A 194 -0.83 8.85 26.56
N ARG A 195 -0.32 8.85 25.31
CA ARG A 195 1.10 9.05 25.02
C ARG A 195 1.59 10.44 25.44
N HIS A 196 2.88 10.50 25.81
CA HIS A 196 3.55 11.74 26.22
C HIS A 196 3.46 12.82 25.12
N ILE A 197 3.26 14.07 25.54
CA ILE A 197 3.11 15.24 24.64
C ILE A 197 4.34 15.41 23.74
N GLY A 198 5.55 15.09 24.24
CA GLY A 198 6.79 15.12 23.46
C GLY A 198 6.81 14.16 22.27
N GLN A 199 6.18 12.97 22.40
CA GLN A 199 6.05 12.04 21.27
C GLN A 199 5.11 12.61 20.20
N ARG A 200 4.00 13.22 20.60
CA ARG A 200 3.06 13.89 19.69
C ARG A 200 3.70 15.07 18.95
N PHE A 201 4.60 15.79 19.62
CA PHE A 201 5.35 16.87 19.00
C PHE A 201 6.31 16.36 17.93
N LEU A 202 7.07 15.28 18.20
CA LEU A 202 7.95 14.63 17.22
C LEU A 202 7.18 14.08 16.03
N GLU A 203 6.00 13.51 16.27
CA GLU A 203 5.09 13.04 15.20
C GLU A 203 4.64 14.20 14.31
N GLY A 204 4.29 15.34 14.90
CA GLY A 204 3.91 16.57 14.19
C GLY A 204 5.07 17.14 13.35
N LEU A 205 6.27 17.19 13.91
CA LEU A 205 7.47 17.67 13.21
C LEU A 205 7.83 16.76 12.03
N SER A 206 7.80 15.43 12.25
CA SER A 206 8.05 14.45 11.18
C SER A 206 7.00 14.52 10.08
N TYR A 207 5.75 14.84 10.42
CA TYR A 207 4.69 15.04 9.45
C TYR A 207 4.95 16.21 8.50
N LEU A 208 5.53 17.33 9.00
CA LEU A 208 5.88 18.48 8.16
C LEU A 208 6.93 18.12 7.09
N LEU A 209 7.77 17.12 7.36
CA LEU A 209 8.76 16.60 6.41
C LEU A 209 8.21 15.47 5.53
N SER A 210 6.98 15.02 5.74
CA SER A 210 6.37 13.91 5.01
C SER A 210 6.25 14.10 3.49
N PRO A 211 6.16 15.33 2.93
CA PRO A 211 6.21 15.52 1.48
C PRO A 211 7.56 15.13 0.84
N LEU A 212 8.61 14.94 1.63
CA LEU A 212 9.94 14.54 1.19
C LEU A 212 10.18 13.02 1.35
N LEU A 213 9.25 12.32 1.96
CA LEU A 213 9.23 10.88 2.18
C LEU A 213 8.24 10.22 1.23
#